data_40aaafa07d90a8990922af33d20016c9
#
_entry.id   40aaafa07d90a8990922af33d20016c9
#
_cell.length_a   1.000
_cell.length_b   1.000
_cell.length_c   1.000
_cell.angle_alpha   90.00
_cell.angle_beta   90.00
_cell.angle_gamma   90.00
#
_symmetry.space_group_name_H-M   'P 1'
#
loop_
_entity.id
_entity.type
_entity.pdbx_description
1 polymer ?
#
loop_
_entity_poly.entity_id
_entity_poly.type
_entity_poly.pdbx_seq_one_letter_code
_entity_poly.pdbx_strand_id
1 'polypeptide(L)'
;MWRGKKKKKGPVRAKKTIVDGLSFSSGLEAYMYKALKAAKIQAKYEGETYELIHAFKFQSDVYERCANSKGEYKNRGNKNILGIKYTPDFVGKDFIIECKGRPNESFPIRWKLFKRYVEMFLPGYTIYKPQNQKECDVTINLILNKVQQ
;
A
#
# COMPACT_ATOMS: atom_id res chain seq x y z
N MET A 1 -11.75 -45.27 -3.07
CA MET A 1 -10.77 -44.33 -3.60
C MET A 1 -10.53 -43.20 -2.61
N TRP A 2 -9.37 -43.10 -2.02
CA TRP A 2 -9.00 -42.01 -1.14
C TRP A 2 -8.71 -40.76 -1.95
N ARG A 3 -9.58 -39.73 -1.88
CA ARG A 3 -9.26 -38.40 -2.40
C ARG A 3 -8.33 -37.71 -1.42
N GLY A 4 -7.04 -37.66 -1.73
CA GLY A 4 -6.07 -36.90 -0.96
C GLY A 4 -6.50 -35.46 -0.82
N LYS A 5 -6.62 -34.96 0.43
CA LYS A 5 -6.87 -33.53 0.74
C LYS A 5 -5.76 -32.70 0.11
N LYS A 6 -6.08 -31.88 -0.90
CA LYS A 6 -5.15 -30.87 -1.42
C LYS A 6 -4.73 -29.98 -0.25
N LYS A 7 -3.45 -30.01 0.11
CA LYS A 7 -2.88 -29.06 1.09
C LYS A 7 -3.21 -27.63 0.62
N LYS A 8 -3.95 -26.87 1.43
CA LYS A 8 -4.13 -25.43 1.20
C LYS A 8 -2.75 -24.82 1.17
N LYS A 9 -2.34 -24.24 0.04
CA LYS A 9 -1.11 -23.46 -0.05
C LYS A 9 -1.26 -22.30 0.92
N GLY A 10 -0.33 -22.17 1.87
CA GLY A 10 -0.27 -21.04 2.77
C GLY A 10 -0.13 -19.70 2.02
N PRO A 11 -0.28 -18.56 2.71
CA PRO A 11 -0.16 -17.26 2.07
C PRO A 11 1.21 -17.14 1.40
N VAL A 12 1.20 -16.74 0.11
CA VAL A 12 2.43 -16.49 -0.65
C VAL A 12 3.08 -15.26 -0.03
N ARG A 13 4.20 -15.46 0.67
CA ARG A 13 5.02 -14.35 1.19
C ARG A 13 5.81 -13.74 0.05
N ALA A 14 5.71 -12.43 -0.11
CA ALA A 14 6.55 -11.70 -1.05
C ALA A 14 8.03 -11.89 -0.66
N LYS A 15 8.87 -12.15 -1.65
CA LYS A 15 10.31 -12.35 -1.44
C LYS A 15 10.99 -10.98 -1.42
N LYS A 16 11.65 -10.65 -0.31
CA LYS A 16 12.51 -9.45 -0.23
C LYS A 16 13.61 -9.52 -1.27
N THR A 17 13.85 -8.42 -1.96
CA THR A 17 14.84 -8.31 -3.04
C THR A 17 15.73 -7.10 -2.78
N ILE A 18 17.04 -7.25 -2.92
CA ILE A 18 18.01 -6.15 -2.75
C ILE A 18 18.49 -5.70 -4.13
N VAL A 19 18.41 -4.40 -4.40
CA VAL A 19 18.92 -3.75 -5.61
C VAL A 19 19.58 -2.43 -5.22
N ASP A 20 20.80 -2.18 -5.68
CA ASP A 20 21.58 -0.97 -5.37
C ASP A 20 21.69 -0.68 -3.85
N GLY A 21 21.76 -1.73 -3.02
CA GLY A 21 21.81 -1.62 -1.57
C GLY A 21 20.47 -1.32 -0.90
N LEU A 22 19.37 -1.13 -1.66
CA LEU A 22 18.02 -0.94 -1.15
C LEU A 22 17.29 -2.28 -1.04
N SER A 23 16.61 -2.49 0.08
CA SER A 23 15.79 -3.68 0.31
C SER A 23 14.33 -3.41 -0.04
N PHE A 24 13.82 -4.09 -1.06
CA PHE A 24 12.43 -4.01 -1.49
C PHE A 24 11.60 -5.14 -0.89
N SER A 25 10.36 -4.85 -0.50
CA SER A 25 9.45 -5.81 0.11
C SER A 25 8.96 -6.87 -0.88
N SER A 26 9.02 -6.59 -2.18
CA SER A 26 8.61 -7.52 -3.24
C SER A 26 9.49 -7.41 -4.49
N GLY A 27 9.46 -8.46 -5.32
CA GLY A 27 10.12 -8.44 -6.62
C GLY A 27 9.51 -7.42 -7.59
N LEU A 28 8.22 -7.13 -7.46
CA LEU A 28 7.54 -6.13 -8.29
C LEU A 28 8.01 -4.71 -7.97
N GLU A 29 8.21 -4.39 -6.69
CA GLU A 29 8.80 -3.10 -6.27
C GLU A 29 10.24 -2.96 -6.79
N ALA A 30 11.06 -4.01 -6.69
CA ALA A 30 12.41 -4.01 -7.24
C ALA A 30 12.42 -3.82 -8.78
N TYR A 31 11.47 -4.43 -9.47
CA TYR A 31 11.29 -4.24 -10.92
C TYR A 31 10.94 -2.79 -11.26
N MET A 32 9.95 -2.22 -10.56
CA MET A 32 9.55 -0.83 -10.75
C MET A 32 10.71 0.14 -10.47
N TYR A 33 11.49 -0.09 -9.42
CA TYR A 33 12.67 0.72 -9.12
C TYR A 33 13.66 0.73 -10.29
N LYS A 34 13.97 -0.44 -10.85
CA LYS A 34 14.87 -0.54 -12.00
C LYS A 34 14.29 0.18 -13.23
N ALA A 35 13.00 0.05 -13.47
CA ALA A 35 12.32 0.70 -14.59
C ALA A 35 12.32 2.23 -14.48
N LEU A 36 12.04 2.77 -13.28
CA LEU A 36 12.13 4.21 -12.98
C LEU A 36 13.55 4.72 -13.21
N LYS A 37 14.57 4.01 -12.72
CA LYS A 37 15.98 4.37 -12.89
C LYS A 37 16.41 4.36 -14.34
N ALA A 38 16.05 3.33 -15.10
CA ALA A 38 16.35 3.21 -16.53
C ALA A 38 15.70 4.35 -17.35
N ALA A 39 14.49 4.75 -17.00
CA ALA A 39 13.76 5.86 -17.62
C ALA A 39 14.20 7.24 -17.11
N LYS A 40 15.15 7.31 -16.16
CA LYS A 40 15.62 8.55 -15.50
C LYS A 40 14.48 9.35 -14.84
N ILE A 41 13.46 8.66 -14.35
CA ILE A 41 12.34 9.25 -13.60
C ILE A 41 12.73 9.32 -12.14
N GLN A 42 12.64 10.52 -11.55
CA GLN A 42 12.94 10.74 -10.14
C GLN A 42 11.77 10.34 -9.27
N ALA A 43 11.96 9.38 -8.38
CA ALA A 43 11.00 8.97 -7.37
C ALA A 43 11.74 8.43 -6.15
N LYS A 44 11.18 8.66 -4.96
CA LYS A 44 11.71 8.14 -3.69
C LYS A 44 10.94 6.89 -3.28
N TYR A 45 11.67 5.81 -3.00
CA TYR A 45 11.09 4.60 -2.42
C TYR A 45 10.72 4.85 -0.96
N GLU A 46 9.46 4.56 -0.60
CA GLU A 46 8.89 4.83 0.72
C GLU A 46 9.18 6.27 1.21
N GLY A 47 9.21 7.23 0.28
CA GLY A 47 9.69 8.59 0.52
C GLY A 47 8.81 9.42 1.45
N GLU A 48 7.52 9.11 1.55
CA GLU A 48 6.57 9.82 2.41
C GLU A 48 5.52 8.90 3.01
N THR A 49 5.10 9.25 4.23
CA THR A 49 4.00 8.60 4.93
C THR A 49 2.87 9.61 5.12
N TYR A 50 1.69 9.26 4.65
CA TYR A 50 0.50 10.10 4.74
C TYR A 50 -0.39 9.66 5.88
N GLU A 51 -0.87 10.60 6.68
CA GLU A 51 -1.82 10.34 7.75
C GLU A 51 -3.24 10.46 7.18
N LEU A 52 -3.88 9.33 6.94
CA LEU A 52 -5.21 9.26 6.32
C LEU A 52 -6.32 9.60 7.31
N ILE A 53 -6.18 9.18 8.54
CA ILE A 53 -7.09 9.48 9.66
C ILE A 53 -6.22 9.83 10.86
N HIS A 54 -6.46 10.99 11.47
CA HIS A 54 -5.78 11.39 12.69
C HIS A 54 -6.22 10.53 13.88
N ALA A 55 -5.31 10.31 14.83
CA ALA A 55 -5.65 9.72 16.10
C ALA A 55 -6.74 10.55 16.80
N PHE A 56 -7.67 9.88 17.47
CA PHE A 56 -8.76 10.54 18.17
C PHE A 56 -9.15 9.78 19.44
N LYS A 57 -9.85 10.48 20.33
CA LYS A 57 -10.42 9.88 21.53
C LYS A 57 -11.85 9.42 21.25
N PHE A 58 -12.10 8.13 21.35
CA PHE A 58 -13.45 7.57 21.30
C PHE A 58 -14.06 7.65 22.70
N GLN A 59 -15.03 8.52 22.88
CA GLN A 59 -15.61 8.82 24.20
C GLN A 59 -16.88 8.04 24.53
N SER A 60 -17.45 7.37 23.53
CA SER A 60 -18.69 6.59 23.70
C SER A 60 -18.40 5.18 24.24
N ASP A 61 -19.45 4.49 24.64
CA ASP A 61 -19.40 3.08 25.02
C ASP A 61 -19.29 2.21 23.78
N VAL A 62 -18.47 1.17 23.87
CA VAL A 62 -18.40 0.09 22.87
C VAL A 62 -18.16 -1.24 23.56
N TYR A 63 -19.09 -2.16 23.40
CA TYR A 63 -18.99 -3.50 23.95
C TYR A 63 -18.38 -4.43 22.93
N GLU A 64 -17.19 -4.91 23.21
CA GLU A 64 -16.42 -5.76 22.32
C GLU A 64 -15.38 -6.59 23.06
N ARG A 65 -14.84 -7.60 22.41
CA ARG A 65 -13.62 -8.29 22.84
C ARG A 65 -12.39 -7.53 22.35
N CYS A 66 -11.20 -7.97 22.75
CA CYS A 66 -9.97 -7.43 22.17
C CYS A 66 -9.94 -7.67 20.65
N ALA A 67 -9.14 -6.88 19.91
CA ALA A 67 -9.03 -6.95 18.46
C ALA A 67 -8.63 -8.34 17.91
N ASN A 68 -8.00 -9.17 18.74
CA ASN A 68 -7.65 -10.57 18.40
C ASN A 68 -8.77 -11.58 18.72
N SER A 69 -9.99 -11.11 18.97
CA SER A 69 -11.16 -11.91 19.37
C SER A 69 -11.02 -12.67 20.71
N LYS A 70 -10.05 -12.27 21.53
CA LYS A 70 -9.82 -12.83 22.85
C LYS A 70 -10.33 -11.89 23.96
N GLY A 71 -10.34 -12.42 25.19
CA GLY A 71 -10.77 -11.67 26.36
C GLY A 71 -12.28 -11.62 26.52
N GLU A 72 -12.74 -10.89 27.52
CA GLU A 72 -14.16 -10.74 27.85
C GLU A 72 -14.85 -9.75 26.91
N TYR A 73 -16.12 -10.02 26.61
CA TYR A 73 -17.03 -9.06 26.00
C TYR A 73 -17.44 -8.03 27.06
N LYS A 74 -16.89 -6.84 26.96
CA LYS A 74 -17.12 -5.74 27.93
C LYS A 74 -16.98 -4.37 27.27
N ASN A 75 -17.38 -3.32 27.98
CA ASN A 75 -17.20 -1.95 27.52
C ASN A 75 -15.70 -1.63 27.41
N ARG A 76 -15.27 -1.32 26.20
CA ARG A 76 -13.91 -0.90 25.84
C ARG A 76 -13.88 0.52 25.24
N GLY A 77 -14.93 1.27 25.48
CA GLY A 77 -15.00 2.68 25.11
C GLY A 77 -14.05 3.56 25.93
N ASN A 78 -14.17 4.86 25.71
CA ASN A 78 -13.31 5.89 26.34
C ASN A 78 -11.80 5.61 26.15
N LYS A 79 -11.40 5.34 24.92
CA LYS A 79 -10.02 5.02 24.50
C LYS A 79 -9.50 5.98 23.46
N ASN A 80 -8.18 6.12 23.46
CA ASN A 80 -7.48 6.74 22.35
C ASN A 80 -7.41 5.72 21.18
N ILE A 81 -7.86 6.15 20.01
CA ILE A 81 -7.78 5.39 18.76
C ILE A 81 -6.62 5.93 17.94
N LEU A 82 -5.73 5.03 17.54
CA LEU A 82 -4.58 5.39 16.73
C LEU A 82 -5.02 5.83 15.33
N GLY A 83 -4.28 6.76 14.76
CA GLY A 83 -4.47 7.18 13.37
C GLY A 83 -4.19 6.06 12.38
N ILE A 84 -4.66 6.24 11.16
CA ILE A 84 -4.36 5.36 10.02
C ILE A 84 -3.36 6.08 9.13
N LYS A 85 -2.19 5.47 8.95
CA LYS A 85 -1.13 5.97 8.09
C LYS A 85 -0.97 5.08 6.87
N TYR A 86 -0.46 5.66 5.79
CA TYR A 86 -0.19 4.97 4.54
C TYR A 86 1.15 5.44 3.95
N THR A 87 2.01 4.49 3.64
CA THR A 87 3.30 4.74 2.97
C THR A 87 3.27 4.03 1.62
N PRO A 88 3.08 4.77 0.50
CA PRO A 88 3.15 4.19 -0.83
C PRO A 88 4.59 3.82 -1.21
N ASP A 89 4.74 2.93 -2.18
CA ASP A 89 6.05 2.42 -2.57
C ASP A 89 6.95 3.50 -3.19
N PHE A 90 6.43 4.31 -4.09
CA PHE A 90 7.24 5.36 -4.75
C PHE A 90 6.48 6.68 -4.81
N VAL A 91 7.19 7.76 -4.48
CA VAL A 91 6.67 9.13 -4.54
C VAL A 91 7.54 9.96 -5.47
N GLY A 92 6.97 10.46 -6.56
CA GLY A 92 7.56 11.40 -7.49
C GLY A 92 7.04 12.82 -7.29
N LYS A 93 7.37 13.72 -8.23
CA LYS A 93 7.01 15.14 -8.15
C LYS A 93 5.49 15.36 -8.17
N ASP A 94 4.79 14.63 -9.03
CA ASP A 94 3.34 14.76 -9.28
C ASP A 94 2.64 13.40 -9.47
N PHE A 95 3.27 12.34 -8.99
CA PHE A 95 2.74 10.99 -9.08
C PHE A 95 3.14 10.14 -7.86
N ILE A 96 2.35 9.12 -7.63
CA ILE A 96 2.57 8.10 -6.60
C ILE A 96 2.33 6.73 -7.22
N ILE A 97 3.19 5.75 -6.88
CA ILE A 97 3.07 4.37 -7.35
C ILE A 97 2.97 3.42 -6.16
N GLU A 98 2.00 2.52 -6.21
CA GLU A 98 1.84 1.38 -5.32
C GLU A 98 1.92 0.09 -6.12
N CYS A 99 2.96 -0.72 -5.90
CA CYS A 99 3.14 -2.01 -6.57
C CYS A 99 2.41 -3.10 -5.78
N LYS A 100 1.24 -3.55 -6.26
CA LYS A 100 0.38 -4.46 -5.51
C LYS A 100 -0.08 -5.65 -6.33
N GLY A 101 0.67 -6.75 -6.26
CA GLY A 101 0.32 -8.00 -6.95
C GLY A 101 -0.95 -8.65 -6.38
N ARG A 102 -0.96 -8.94 -5.08
CA ARG A 102 -2.14 -9.46 -4.36
C ARG A 102 -2.44 -8.58 -3.15
N PRO A 103 -3.58 -7.88 -3.14
CA PRO A 103 -4.00 -7.11 -1.98
C PRO A 103 -4.41 -8.04 -0.83
N ASN A 104 -4.07 -7.67 0.40
CA ASN A 104 -4.63 -8.27 1.60
C ASN A 104 -6.02 -7.66 1.88
N GLU A 105 -6.74 -8.20 2.89
CA GLU A 105 -8.12 -7.77 3.21
C GLU A 105 -8.23 -6.30 3.60
N SER A 106 -7.21 -5.72 4.24
CA SER A 106 -7.21 -4.32 4.69
C SER A 106 -6.84 -3.33 3.59
N PHE A 107 -6.17 -3.77 2.53
CA PHE A 107 -5.67 -2.90 1.47
C PHE A 107 -6.77 -2.15 0.70
N PRO A 108 -7.89 -2.76 0.29
CA PRO A 108 -8.94 -2.06 -0.44
C PRO A 108 -9.50 -0.86 0.32
N ILE A 109 -9.67 -0.95 1.64
CA ILE A 109 -10.14 0.14 2.48
C ILE A 109 -9.07 1.24 2.57
N ARG A 110 -7.81 0.89 2.83
CA ARG A 110 -6.70 1.84 2.85
C ARG A 110 -6.55 2.56 1.52
N TRP A 111 -6.67 1.86 0.42
CA TRP A 111 -6.58 2.44 -0.91
C TRP A 111 -7.69 3.45 -1.19
N LYS A 112 -8.92 3.16 -0.76
CA LYS A 112 -10.03 4.13 -0.84
C LYS A 112 -9.75 5.38 0.00
N LEU A 113 -9.29 5.21 1.22
CA LEU A 113 -8.93 6.33 2.10
C LEU A 113 -7.77 7.15 1.51
N PHE A 114 -6.78 6.49 0.92
CA PHE A 114 -5.67 7.16 0.26
C PHE A 114 -6.12 7.94 -0.98
N LYS A 115 -6.99 7.40 -1.81
CA LYS A 115 -7.60 8.13 -2.94
C LYS A 115 -8.30 9.41 -2.47
N ARG A 116 -9.06 9.32 -1.38
CA ARG A 116 -9.70 10.50 -0.78
C ARG A 116 -8.65 11.52 -0.32
N TYR A 117 -7.58 11.07 0.32
CA TYR A 117 -6.49 11.94 0.74
C TYR A 117 -5.85 12.66 -0.46
N VAL A 118 -5.55 11.94 -1.52
CA VAL A 118 -4.96 12.52 -2.75
C VAL A 118 -5.90 13.57 -3.35
N GLU A 119 -7.20 13.27 -3.45
CA GLU A 119 -8.20 14.21 -3.97
C GLU A 119 -8.25 15.51 -3.16
N MET A 120 -8.15 15.42 -1.83
CA MET A 120 -8.26 16.57 -0.93
C MET A 120 -6.98 17.37 -0.79
N PHE A 121 -5.82 16.71 -0.78
CA PHE A 121 -4.55 17.33 -0.35
C PHE A 121 -3.43 17.30 -1.38
N LEU A 122 -3.56 16.51 -2.43
CA LEU A 122 -2.54 16.39 -3.48
C LEU A 122 -3.15 16.66 -4.87
N PRO A 123 -3.71 17.86 -5.09
CA PRO A 123 -4.30 18.19 -6.39
C PRO A 123 -3.23 18.11 -7.49
N GLY A 124 -3.61 17.54 -8.63
CA GLY A 124 -2.71 17.34 -9.77
C GLY A 124 -1.84 16.09 -9.72
N TYR A 125 -1.84 15.33 -8.61
CA TYR A 125 -1.16 14.05 -8.54
C TYR A 125 -1.92 12.97 -9.30
N THR A 126 -1.18 12.10 -9.97
CA THR A 126 -1.70 10.85 -10.54
C THR A 126 -1.21 9.69 -9.70
N ILE A 127 -2.09 8.75 -9.38
CA ILE A 127 -1.72 7.54 -8.66
C ILE A 127 -1.79 6.33 -9.58
N TYR A 128 -0.79 5.47 -9.51
CA TYR A 128 -0.65 4.26 -10.30
C TYR A 128 -0.58 3.05 -9.38
N LYS A 129 -1.26 1.97 -9.75
CA LYS A 129 -1.24 0.73 -8.98
C LYS A 129 -1.00 -0.48 -9.89
N PRO A 130 0.23 -0.66 -10.41
CA PRO A 130 0.57 -1.81 -11.23
C PRO A 130 0.55 -3.10 -10.41
N GLN A 131 0.03 -4.18 -11.01
CA GLN A 131 -0.07 -5.51 -10.41
C GLN A 131 0.96 -6.51 -10.94
N ASN A 132 1.60 -6.19 -12.06
CA ASN A 132 2.59 -7.03 -12.72
C ASN A 132 3.62 -6.17 -13.46
N GLN A 133 4.67 -6.81 -14.00
CA GLN A 133 5.75 -6.12 -14.71
C GLN A 133 5.26 -5.37 -15.96
N LYS A 134 4.33 -5.94 -16.71
CA LYS A 134 3.76 -5.28 -17.89
C LYS A 134 3.05 -3.97 -17.52
N GLU A 135 2.30 -3.95 -16.43
CA GLU A 135 1.65 -2.73 -15.94
C GLU A 135 2.65 -1.73 -15.38
N CYS A 136 3.79 -2.19 -14.83
CA CYS A 136 4.91 -1.31 -14.49
C CYS A 136 5.45 -0.59 -15.73
N ASP A 137 5.67 -1.30 -16.83
CA ASP A 137 6.17 -0.70 -18.08
C ASP A 137 5.16 0.30 -18.66
N VAL A 138 3.87 -0.02 -18.63
CA VAL A 138 2.80 0.92 -19.00
C VAL A 138 2.82 2.17 -18.12
N THR A 139 2.99 2.01 -16.82
CA THR A 139 3.10 3.13 -15.87
C THR A 139 4.25 4.06 -16.22
N ILE A 140 5.43 3.52 -16.53
CA ILE A 140 6.59 4.31 -16.95
C ILE A 140 6.24 5.14 -18.20
N ASN A 141 5.64 4.52 -19.21
CA ASN A 141 5.24 5.21 -20.45
C ASN A 141 4.22 6.33 -20.18
N LEU A 142 3.24 6.09 -19.31
CA LEU A 142 2.26 7.11 -18.95
C LEU A 142 2.90 8.31 -18.25
N ILE A 143 3.87 8.09 -17.37
CA ILE A 143 4.60 9.17 -16.68
C ILE A 143 5.44 9.96 -17.68
N LEU A 144 6.19 9.29 -18.58
CA LEU A 144 7.01 9.96 -19.60
C LEU A 144 6.15 10.80 -20.55
N ASN A 145 4.99 10.31 -20.96
CA ASN A 145 4.09 11.03 -21.87
C ASN A 145 3.51 12.30 -21.24
N LYS A 146 3.30 12.32 -19.91
CA LYS A 146 2.85 13.52 -19.19
C LYS A 146 3.90 14.64 -19.18
N VAL A 147 5.18 14.30 -19.13
CA VAL A 147 6.28 15.28 -19.09
C VAL A 147 6.44 16.01 -20.42
N GLN A 148 5.92 15.44 -21.53
CA GLN A 148 6.03 16.01 -22.89
C GLN A 148 4.86 16.95 -23.24
N GLN A 149 3.86 17.09 -22.39
CA GLN A 149 2.74 18.03 -22.54
C GLN A 149 2.96 19.27 -21.67
#